data_b13dfa991444294260dbb0cefc15ece3
#
_entry.id   b13dfa991444294260dbb0cefc15ece3
#
_cell.length_a   1.000
_cell.length_b   1.000
_cell.length_c   1.000
_cell.angle_alpha   90.00
_cell.angle_beta   90.00
_cell.angle_gamma   90.00
#
_symmetry.space_group_name_H-M   'P 1'
#
loop_
_entity.id
_entity.type
_entity.pdbx_description
1 polymer ?
#
loop_
_entity_poly.entity_id
_entity_poly.type
_entity_poly.pdbx_seq_one_letter_code
_entity_poly.pdbx_strand_id
1 'polypeptide(L)'
;MCFNLGAILLGGLLFCSCSDDEKVEEPPVFVKPVAPAVNPVDGIWIEEDADDLENGQERHLTFDSDFSYRQEVYSVTGDRLQTEHIGTYETKGDMLYYDNDDVRKFKIENNRLQIAASSNGKDKERSYKHYNYGDGIKSANRLVLTAKGMLTTEELDAFKGYMMYNSALQVPVTPQYDNTWVFRTLGKSMGACTRLFEITYDLTFLNRVIEYADAALYTRNGQPGGDFRIVGWTGEPNDIWPSTGADEEKVDGAVEQGAVLARIAYCARLILQTPSIWNQRVAANDRYYYGTTYKKRAETYLRMCDEIYDNWLTRFVHSGDLVFYRRNSTALIEPIAWNQALMACDGLTYMAQCHEILGNASKAALYDRVVRGNLEFFIKDSWTVTSNAGSTCLQWRYSKVADKVKHAEDLNHASLVANVIYNIYLSGRHPYIDETMERLANTMFDIVFCTKDDQGRFPGRINGAYEGKYMDNYVRDDHMQLADIRKDWYEKVLEINKGKLPGNLPMIGRALWCKTRRLPAPEDITARFGARGQEVNISWKSTASGSIRILHSADLWNWEEIASVDAPTNSYMDAGRDNAKVHYYRLVFLQGDDAGYSPLICVSE
;
A
#
# COMPACT_ATOMS: atom_id res chain seq x y z
N MET A 1 -14.04 -44.17 63.26
CA MET A 1 -15.30 -44.94 63.45
C MET A 1 -15.64 -45.57 62.11
N CYS A 2 -15.49 -46.89 62.14
CA CYS A 2 -16.33 -47.98 61.61
C CYS A 2 -16.51 -47.98 60.04
N PHE A 3 -15.85 -48.92 59.39
CA PHE A 3 -16.25 -50.30 59.05
C PHE A 3 -17.33 -50.33 57.93
N ASN A 4 -17.25 -51.08 56.81
CA ASN A 4 -16.97 -52.46 56.53
C ASN A 4 -16.72 -52.67 55.02
N LEU A 5 -15.75 -53.45 54.59
CA LEU A 5 -15.79 -54.86 54.18
C LEU A 5 -16.95 -55.16 53.19
N GLY A 6 -16.68 -55.53 51.94
CA GLY A 6 -16.09 -56.73 51.41
C GLY A 6 -17.02 -57.33 50.39
N ALA A 7 -16.50 -57.73 49.26
CA ALA A 7 -16.86 -58.97 48.59
C ALA A 7 -16.00 -59.17 47.33
N ILE A 8 -15.20 -60.21 47.39
CA ILE A 8 -14.51 -60.84 46.25
C ILE A 8 -15.54 -61.67 45.49
N LEU A 9 -15.60 -61.52 44.17
CA LEU A 9 -16.14 -62.51 43.27
C LEU A 9 -15.24 -62.66 42.06
N LEU A 10 -14.60 -63.82 42.04
CA LEU A 10 -13.92 -64.37 40.84
C LEU A 10 -14.95 -64.61 39.74
N GLY A 11 -14.64 -64.25 38.53
CA GLY A 11 -15.44 -64.61 37.37
C GLY A 11 -14.80 -64.28 36.05
N GLY A 12 -14.15 -65.29 35.48
CA GLY A 12 -14.13 -65.51 34.05
C GLY A 12 -13.28 -64.58 33.16
N LEU A 13 -12.05 -65.04 32.84
CA LEU A 13 -11.33 -64.61 31.64
C LEU A 13 -12.13 -64.97 30.37
N LEU A 14 -12.75 -63.99 29.76
CA LEU A 14 -13.15 -64.04 28.37
C LEU A 14 -12.17 -63.13 27.59
N PHE A 15 -11.23 -63.71 26.90
CA PHE A 15 -10.46 -63.05 25.86
C PHE A 15 -11.41 -62.69 24.74
N CYS A 16 -11.94 -61.45 24.72
CA CYS A 16 -12.39 -60.82 23.50
C CYS A 16 -11.16 -60.22 22.83
N SER A 17 -10.68 -60.88 21.81
CA SER A 17 -9.79 -60.26 20.81
C SER A 17 -10.63 -59.23 20.05
N CYS A 18 -10.63 -58.01 20.51
CA CYS A 18 -10.97 -56.87 19.66
C CYS A 18 -9.73 -56.57 18.84
N SER A 19 -9.75 -56.97 17.61
CA SER A 19 -8.93 -56.36 16.57
C SER A 19 -9.54 -54.99 16.34
N ASP A 20 -9.12 -53.99 17.11
CA ASP A 20 -9.27 -52.60 16.72
C ASP A 20 -8.32 -52.43 15.51
N ASP A 21 -8.90 -52.63 14.31
CA ASP A 21 -8.35 -52.01 13.13
C ASP A 21 -8.42 -50.50 13.37
N GLU A 22 -7.33 -49.95 13.95
CA GLU A 22 -7.09 -48.51 13.86
C GLU A 22 -7.13 -48.18 12.37
N LYS A 23 -8.27 -47.61 11.92
CA LYS A 23 -8.32 -46.96 10.63
C LYS A 23 -7.23 -45.90 10.68
N VAL A 24 -6.11 -46.14 10.08
CA VAL A 24 -5.11 -45.14 9.76
C VAL A 24 -5.87 -44.13 8.88
N GLU A 25 -6.31 -43.01 9.47
CA GLU A 25 -6.87 -41.94 8.68
C GLU A 25 -5.80 -41.53 7.67
N GLU A 26 -6.11 -41.68 6.40
CA GLU A 26 -5.23 -41.21 5.34
C GLU A 26 -5.00 -39.71 5.58
N PRO A 27 -3.76 -39.21 5.48
CA PRO A 27 -3.47 -37.81 5.67
C PRO A 27 -4.32 -36.96 4.71
N PRO A 28 -4.84 -35.83 5.13
CA PRO A 28 -5.68 -34.98 4.28
C PRO A 28 -4.95 -34.63 2.98
N VAL A 29 -5.60 -34.88 1.86
CA VAL A 29 -5.09 -34.50 0.54
C VAL A 29 -5.45 -33.05 0.27
N PHE A 30 -4.45 -32.17 0.28
CA PHE A 30 -4.63 -30.77 -0.09
C PHE A 30 -4.51 -30.60 -1.60
N VAL A 31 -5.46 -29.89 -2.21
CA VAL A 31 -5.46 -29.63 -3.65
C VAL A 31 -5.13 -28.16 -3.89
N LYS A 32 -4.09 -27.90 -4.67
CA LYS A 32 -3.71 -26.55 -5.07
C LYS A 32 -4.83 -25.92 -5.92
N PRO A 33 -5.28 -24.70 -5.62
CA PRO A 33 -6.23 -23.99 -6.47
C PRO A 33 -5.68 -23.82 -7.89
N VAL A 34 -6.55 -24.05 -8.88
CA VAL A 34 -6.19 -23.87 -10.30
C VAL A 34 -6.44 -22.43 -10.68
N ALA A 35 -5.50 -21.81 -11.39
CA ALA A 35 -5.71 -20.49 -11.96
C ALA A 35 -6.91 -20.51 -12.92
N PRO A 36 -7.72 -19.45 -12.97
CA PRO A 36 -8.75 -19.30 -13.99
C PRO A 36 -8.15 -19.47 -15.40
N ALA A 37 -8.90 -20.04 -16.32
CA ALA A 37 -8.49 -20.11 -17.72
C ALA A 37 -8.39 -18.67 -18.26
N VAL A 38 -7.20 -18.29 -18.70
CA VAL A 38 -6.93 -16.96 -19.25
C VAL A 38 -7.13 -17.01 -20.75
N ASN A 39 -7.81 -16.01 -21.32
CA ASN A 39 -7.88 -15.86 -22.76
C ASN A 39 -6.45 -15.62 -23.32
N PRO A 40 -6.06 -16.23 -24.44
CA PRO A 40 -4.70 -16.10 -24.95
C PRO A 40 -4.22 -14.66 -25.17
N VAL A 41 -5.14 -13.74 -25.48
CA VAL A 41 -4.80 -12.32 -25.70
C VAL A 41 -4.89 -11.47 -24.44
N ASP A 42 -5.41 -11.97 -23.31
CA ASP A 42 -5.51 -11.19 -22.07
C ASP A 42 -4.17 -10.62 -21.66
N GLY A 43 -4.16 -9.34 -21.36
CA GLY A 43 -2.95 -8.65 -20.96
C GLY A 43 -2.86 -7.24 -21.52
N ILE A 44 -1.73 -6.61 -21.26
CA ILE A 44 -1.35 -5.33 -21.82
C ILE A 44 -0.26 -5.60 -22.88
N TRP A 45 -0.45 -5.05 -24.05
CA TRP A 45 0.43 -5.21 -25.20
C TRP A 45 0.89 -3.86 -25.69
N ILE A 46 2.21 -3.65 -25.78
CA ILE A 46 2.81 -2.40 -26.27
C ILE A 46 3.13 -2.56 -27.75
N GLU A 47 2.70 -1.61 -28.59
CA GLU A 47 3.01 -1.57 -30.01
C GLU A 47 4.52 -1.44 -30.24
N GLU A 48 5.07 -2.28 -31.13
CA GLU A 48 6.51 -2.30 -31.46
C GLU A 48 6.87 -1.39 -32.63
N ASP A 49 5.91 -0.87 -33.41
CA ASP A 49 6.16 0.00 -34.54
C ASP A 49 6.57 1.40 -34.05
N ALA A 50 7.88 1.67 -34.17
CA ALA A 50 8.51 2.89 -33.67
C ALA A 50 8.09 4.19 -34.38
N ASP A 51 7.51 4.10 -35.55
CA ASP A 51 7.16 5.28 -36.35
C ASP A 51 6.01 6.10 -35.77
N ASP A 52 5.17 5.50 -34.88
CA ASP A 52 4.06 6.16 -34.20
C ASP A 52 4.44 6.70 -32.80
N LEU A 53 5.66 6.45 -32.32
CA LEU A 53 6.12 6.79 -30.97
C LEU A 53 7.06 8.01 -30.93
N GLU A 54 6.81 8.99 -31.77
CA GLU A 54 7.49 10.29 -31.64
C GLU A 54 7.23 10.87 -30.24
N ASN A 55 8.29 11.37 -29.60
CA ASN A 55 8.24 12.08 -28.32
C ASN A 55 8.10 11.26 -27.03
N GLY A 56 8.49 9.99 -26.98
CA GLY A 56 8.49 9.22 -25.73
C GLY A 56 7.08 8.81 -25.26
N GLN A 57 6.23 8.48 -26.21
CA GLN A 57 4.89 7.92 -25.98
C GLN A 57 4.86 6.43 -26.27
N GLU A 58 3.96 5.70 -25.64
CA GLU A 58 3.73 4.27 -25.84
C GLU A 58 2.24 4.02 -26.10
N ARG A 59 1.89 3.28 -27.17
CA ARG A 59 0.52 2.83 -27.40
C ARG A 59 0.32 1.47 -26.76
N HIS A 60 -0.64 1.38 -25.86
CA HIS A 60 -1.04 0.15 -25.18
C HIS A 60 -2.34 -0.37 -25.75
N LEU A 61 -2.38 -1.66 -26.04
CA LEU A 61 -3.58 -2.42 -26.33
C LEU A 61 -3.83 -3.36 -25.13
N THR A 62 -4.90 -3.12 -24.41
CA THR A 62 -5.25 -3.90 -23.20
C THR A 62 -6.47 -4.75 -23.48
N PHE A 63 -6.37 -6.05 -23.19
CA PHE A 63 -7.51 -6.98 -23.18
C PHE A 63 -7.78 -7.39 -21.74
N ASP A 64 -9.00 -7.17 -21.26
CA ASP A 64 -9.42 -7.46 -19.90
C ASP A 64 -10.23 -8.75 -19.82
N SER A 65 -10.26 -9.38 -18.66
CA SER A 65 -10.93 -10.65 -18.37
C SER A 65 -12.45 -10.62 -18.56
N ASP A 66 -13.07 -9.44 -18.64
CA ASP A 66 -14.50 -9.26 -18.91
C ASP A 66 -14.82 -9.07 -20.41
N PHE A 67 -13.88 -9.47 -21.28
CA PHE A 67 -13.99 -9.35 -22.73
C PHE A 67 -14.07 -7.90 -23.23
N SER A 68 -13.62 -6.95 -22.47
CA SER A 68 -13.40 -5.58 -22.96
C SER A 68 -11.98 -5.38 -23.44
N TYR A 69 -11.79 -4.46 -24.39
CA TYR A 69 -10.46 -4.01 -24.78
C TYR A 69 -10.38 -2.49 -24.82
N ARG A 70 -9.14 -1.99 -24.71
CA ARG A 70 -8.82 -0.56 -24.79
C ARG A 70 -7.56 -0.35 -25.59
N GLN A 71 -7.54 0.72 -26.35
CA GLN A 71 -6.34 1.24 -26.97
C GLN A 71 -6.07 2.63 -26.41
N GLU A 72 -4.93 2.81 -25.80
CA GLU A 72 -4.58 4.00 -25.03
C GLU A 72 -3.12 4.38 -25.32
N VAL A 73 -2.82 5.69 -25.24
CA VAL A 73 -1.46 6.22 -25.34
C VAL A 73 -0.99 6.66 -23.96
N TYR A 74 0.20 6.24 -23.59
CA TYR A 74 0.85 6.57 -22.32
C TYR A 74 2.16 7.30 -22.55
N SER A 75 2.54 8.17 -21.60
CA SER A 75 3.90 8.67 -21.50
C SER A 75 4.83 7.58 -20.97
N VAL A 76 6.11 7.75 -21.19
CA VAL A 76 7.16 6.85 -20.63
C VAL A 76 7.21 6.84 -19.10
N THR A 77 6.59 7.82 -18.44
CA THR A 77 6.45 7.89 -16.98
C THR A 77 5.14 7.26 -16.48
N GLY A 78 4.34 6.68 -17.38
CA GLY A 78 3.12 5.95 -17.03
C GLY A 78 1.86 6.82 -16.94
N ASP A 79 1.91 8.10 -17.35
CA ASP A 79 0.73 8.96 -17.42
C ASP A 79 -0.10 8.60 -18.66
N ARG A 80 -1.42 8.41 -18.49
CA ARG A 80 -2.30 8.23 -19.64
C ARG A 80 -2.52 9.56 -20.34
N LEU A 81 -2.12 9.63 -21.59
CA LEU A 81 -2.24 10.83 -22.41
C LEU A 81 -3.54 10.87 -23.20
N GLN A 82 -3.95 9.72 -23.74
CA GLN A 82 -5.12 9.61 -24.61
C GLN A 82 -5.73 8.22 -24.56
N THR A 83 -7.06 8.14 -24.62
CA THR A 83 -7.80 6.92 -24.92
C THR A 83 -8.25 7.02 -26.38
N GLU A 84 -7.78 6.10 -27.23
CA GLU A 84 -8.10 6.09 -28.64
C GLU A 84 -9.37 5.29 -28.94
N HIS A 85 -9.54 4.15 -28.22
CA HIS A 85 -10.70 3.30 -28.40
C HIS A 85 -11.00 2.47 -27.15
N ILE A 86 -12.28 2.20 -26.90
CA ILE A 86 -12.77 1.25 -25.90
C ILE A 86 -13.88 0.42 -26.54
N GLY A 87 -13.82 -0.89 -26.41
CA GLY A 87 -14.82 -1.80 -26.98
C GLY A 87 -14.83 -3.17 -26.34
N THR A 88 -15.50 -4.12 -26.96
CA THR A 88 -15.54 -5.52 -26.56
C THR A 88 -14.91 -6.42 -27.62
N TYR A 89 -14.43 -7.58 -27.19
CA TYR A 89 -13.79 -8.54 -28.09
C TYR A 89 -14.20 -9.98 -27.74
N GLU A 90 -14.03 -10.87 -28.72
CA GLU A 90 -14.16 -12.32 -28.55
C GLU A 90 -13.03 -13.01 -29.32
N THR A 91 -12.52 -14.12 -28.80
CA THR A 91 -11.54 -14.95 -29.52
C THR A 91 -12.15 -16.29 -29.90
N LYS A 92 -11.92 -16.75 -31.15
CA LYS A 92 -12.30 -18.09 -31.62
C LYS A 92 -11.13 -18.67 -32.42
N GLY A 93 -10.39 -19.59 -31.83
CA GLY A 93 -9.16 -20.12 -32.41
C GLY A 93 -8.10 -19.03 -32.56
N ASP A 94 -7.64 -18.78 -33.78
CA ASP A 94 -6.69 -17.73 -34.14
C ASP A 94 -7.35 -16.43 -34.66
N MET A 95 -8.66 -16.27 -34.41
CA MET A 95 -9.45 -15.12 -34.84
C MET A 95 -9.86 -14.26 -33.66
N LEU A 96 -9.70 -12.95 -33.79
CA LEU A 96 -10.09 -11.90 -32.86
C LEU A 96 -11.25 -11.10 -33.48
N TYR A 97 -12.38 -11.08 -32.80
CA TYR A 97 -13.61 -10.39 -33.19
C TYR A 97 -13.76 -9.16 -32.30
N TYR A 98 -13.84 -8.00 -32.91
CA TYR A 98 -14.14 -6.75 -32.22
C TYR A 98 -15.61 -6.37 -32.34
N ASP A 99 -16.10 -5.54 -31.45
CA ASP A 99 -17.49 -5.06 -31.37
C ASP A 99 -17.94 -4.19 -32.57
N ASN A 100 -17.02 -3.74 -33.39
CA ASN A 100 -17.27 -2.96 -34.61
C ASN A 100 -17.31 -3.80 -35.90
N ASP A 101 -17.59 -5.10 -35.76
CA ASP A 101 -17.58 -6.09 -36.85
C ASP A 101 -16.21 -6.27 -37.55
N ASP A 102 -15.14 -5.77 -36.93
CA ASP A 102 -13.78 -6.02 -37.41
C ASP A 102 -13.32 -7.40 -36.93
N VAL A 103 -12.87 -8.22 -37.86
CA VAL A 103 -12.40 -9.58 -37.60
C VAL A 103 -10.97 -9.70 -38.10
N ARG A 104 -10.07 -10.08 -37.20
CA ARG A 104 -8.65 -10.17 -37.53
C ARG A 104 -8.04 -11.50 -37.11
N LYS A 105 -7.15 -11.99 -37.91
CA LYS A 105 -6.29 -13.10 -37.49
C LYS A 105 -5.23 -12.61 -36.53
N PHE A 106 -4.98 -13.37 -35.46
CA PHE A 106 -3.89 -13.08 -34.53
C PHE A 106 -2.99 -14.29 -34.32
N LYS A 107 -1.77 -14.01 -33.87
CA LYS A 107 -0.78 -15.01 -33.51
C LYS A 107 0.00 -14.53 -32.30
N ILE A 108 0.24 -15.41 -31.33
CA ILE A 108 1.09 -15.14 -30.16
C ILE A 108 2.28 -16.10 -30.21
N GLU A 109 3.47 -15.52 -30.36
CA GLU A 109 4.73 -16.27 -30.32
C GLU A 109 5.80 -15.46 -29.60
N ASN A 110 6.61 -16.11 -28.78
CA ASN A 110 7.74 -15.49 -28.07
C ASN A 110 7.37 -14.20 -27.35
N ASN A 111 6.20 -14.18 -26.69
CA ASN A 111 5.70 -13.02 -25.95
C ASN A 111 5.34 -11.82 -26.84
N ARG A 112 5.06 -12.07 -28.10
CA ARG A 112 4.60 -11.08 -29.09
C ARG A 112 3.23 -11.45 -29.62
N LEU A 113 2.36 -10.44 -29.72
CA LEU A 113 1.05 -10.51 -30.35
C LEU A 113 1.13 -9.85 -31.71
N GLN A 114 0.89 -10.60 -32.77
CA GLN A 114 0.74 -10.08 -34.13
C GLN A 114 -0.74 -10.09 -34.50
N ILE A 115 -1.24 -8.95 -34.93
CA ILE A 115 -2.63 -8.79 -35.41
C ILE A 115 -2.57 -8.42 -36.89
N ALA A 116 -3.18 -9.25 -37.72
CA ALA A 116 -3.21 -9.05 -39.16
C ALA A 116 -3.95 -7.75 -39.55
N ALA A 117 -3.67 -7.24 -40.71
CA ALA A 117 -4.40 -6.11 -41.31
C ALA A 117 -5.91 -6.38 -41.33
N SER A 118 -6.71 -5.32 -41.19
CA SER A 118 -8.18 -5.46 -41.24
C SER A 118 -8.63 -5.89 -42.65
N SER A 119 -9.66 -6.71 -42.69
CA SER A 119 -10.25 -7.19 -43.97
C SER A 119 -10.79 -6.07 -44.86
N ASN A 120 -11.09 -4.92 -44.29
CA ASN A 120 -11.57 -3.73 -44.99
C ASN A 120 -10.44 -2.77 -45.43
N GLY A 121 -9.18 -3.11 -45.15
CA GLY A 121 -7.99 -2.33 -45.57
C GLY A 121 -7.81 -1.01 -44.81
N LYS A 122 -8.56 -0.77 -43.75
CA LYS A 122 -8.44 0.47 -42.97
C LYS A 122 -7.27 0.46 -42.00
N ASP A 123 -6.84 -0.72 -41.53
CA ASP A 123 -5.73 -0.87 -40.61
C ASP A 123 -4.68 -1.83 -41.16
N LYS A 124 -3.41 -1.48 -40.93
CA LYS A 124 -2.25 -2.31 -41.28
C LYS A 124 -2.07 -3.46 -40.29
N GLU A 125 -1.26 -4.44 -40.65
CA GLU A 125 -0.74 -5.42 -39.71
C GLU A 125 0.08 -4.71 -38.62
N ARG A 126 -0.11 -5.16 -37.34
CA ARG A 126 0.58 -4.59 -36.18
C ARG A 126 1.21 -5.67 -35.33
N SER A 127 2.37 -5.36 -34.77
CA SER A 127 3.08 -6.20 -33.82
C SER A 127 3.16 -5.52 -32.46
N TYR A 128 2.91 -6.30 -31.43
CA TYR A 128 2.93 -5.85 -30.04
C TYR A 128 3.79 -6.79 -29.22
N LYS A 129 4.53 -6.27 -28.25
CA LYS A 129 5.16 -7.09 -27.20
C LYS A 129 4.29 -7.08 -25.96
N HIS A 130 4.28 -8.19 -25.24
CA HIS A 130 3.61 -8.25 -23.95
C HIS A 130 4.27 -7.25 -22.98
N TYR A 131 3.46 -6.45 -22.32
CA TYR A 131 3.94 -5.50 -21.34
C TYR A 131 4.44 -6.25 -20.10
N ASN A 132 5.75 -6.22 -19.91
CA ASN A 132 6.35 -6.58 -18.65
C ASN A 132 6.79 -5.30 -17.97
N TYR A 133 6.37 -5.13 -16.74
CA TYR A 133 6.67 -3.94 -15.98
C TYR A 133 8.18 -3.70 -15.92
N GLY A 134 8.62 -2.50 -16.28
CA GLY A 134 10.05 -2.13 -16.34
C GLY A 134 10.70 -2.21 -17.71
N ASP A 135 9.98 -2.63 -18.75
CA ASP A 135 10.48 -2.67 -20.14
C ASP A 135 10.36 -1.31 -20.86
N GLY A 136 9.72 -0.32 -20.26
CA GLY A 136 9.51 1.02 -20.82
C GLY A 136 10.79 1.83 -21.02
N ILE A 137 10.69 2.98 -21.68
CA ILE A 137 11.84 3.85 -22.03
C ILE A 137 12.53 4.35 -20.76
N LYS A 138 13.81 4.02 -20.63
CA LYS A 138 14.62 4.24 -19.44
C LYS A 138 15.27 5.63 -19.44
N SER A 139 14.54 6.65 -19.04
CA SER A 139 15.12 7.94 -18.70
C SER A 139 14.68 8.34 -17.27
N ALA A 140 15.45 7.95 -16.28
CA ALA A 140 15.25 8.51 -14.95
C ALA A 140 15.62 9.98 -15.00
N ASN A 141 14.65 10.88 -14.84
CA ASN A 141 14.89 12.29 -14.68
C ASN A 141 15.76 12.52 -13.45
N ARG A 142 16.68 13.48 -13.54
CA ARG A 142 17.49 13.87 -12.38
C ARG A 142 16.57 14.38 -11.28
N LEU A 143 16.69 13.80 -10.08
CA LEU A 143 15.94 14.29 -8.92
C LEU A 143 16.31 15.74 -8.62
N VAL A 144 15.33 16.61 -8.70
CA VAL A 144 15.38 17.98 -8.18
C VAL A 144 14.35 18.04 -7.07
N LEU A 145 14.80 18.02 -5.82
CA LEU A 145 13.94 18.11 -4.65
C LEU A 145 14.15 19.45 -3.96
N THR A 146 13.09 20.23 -3.84
CA THR A 146 13.09 21.49 -3.10
C THR A 146 12.44 21.29 -1.73
N ALA A 147 13.02 21.90 -0.69
CA ALA A 147 12.47 21.79 0.67
C ALA A 147 11.20 22.62 0.88
N LYS A 148 10.89 23.53 -0.03
CA LYS A 148 9.88 24.57 0.17
C LYS A 148 8.95 24.70 -1.04
N GLY A 149 7.79 25.29 -0.82
CA GLY A 149 6.81 25.56 -1.85
C GLY A 149 5.90 24.38 -2.20
N MET A 150 5.20 24.52 -3.29
CA MET A 150 4.36 23.47 -3.86
C MET A 150 5.22 22.31 -4.39
N LEU A 151 4.59 21.14 -4.56
CA LEU A 151 5.17 20.08 -5.39
C LEU A 151 5.36 20.61 -6.81
N THR A 152 6.54 20.39 -7.36
CA THR A 152 6.83 20.76 -8.74
C THR A 152 6.61 19.59 -9.70
N THR A 153 6.35 19.90 -10.96
CA THR A 153 6.25 18.88 -12.01
C THR A 153 7.53 18.05 -12.09
N GLU A 154 8.70 18.69 -11.97
CA GLU A 154 10.00 18.04 -12.02
C GLU A 154 10.21 17.05 -10.85
N GLU A 155 9.72 17.37 -9.66
CA GLU A 155 9.76 16.46 -8.50
C GLU A 155 8.89 15.22 -8.74
N LEU A 156 7.69 15.43 -9.27
CA LEU A 156 6.75 14.35 -9.57
C LEU A 156 7.25 13.48 -10.74
N ASP A 157 7.77 14.08 -11.79
CA ASP A 157 8.34 13.36 -12.95
C ASP A 157 9.57 12.55 -12.55
N ALA A 158 10.44 13.09 -11.69
CA ALA A 158 11.56 12.35 -11.14
C ALA A 158 11.10 11.15 -10.32
N PHE A 159 10.07 11.31 -9.47
CA PHE A 159 9.49 10.19 -8.72
C PHE A 159 8.90 9.14 -9.67
N LYS A 160 8.09 9.55 -10.66
CA LYS A 160 7.51 8.66 -11.67
C LYS A 160 8.59 7.90 -12.45
N GLY A 161 9.65 8.58 -12.87
CA GLY A 161 10.80 7.95 -13.53
C GLY A 161 11.43 6.87 -12.66
N TYR A 162 11.73 7.15 -11.39
CA TYR A 162 12.23 6.15 -10.46
C TYR A 162 11.24 5.02 -10.19
N MET A 163 9.95 5.32 -10.09
CA MET A 163 8.89 4.34 -9.92
C MET A 163 8.85 3.34 -11.06
N MET A 164 8.98 3.80 -12.30
CA MET A 164 8.93 2.95 -13.50
C MET A 164 10.18 2.07 -13.66
N TYR A 165 11.35 2.53 -13.20
CA TYR A 165 12.63 1.83 -13.40
C TYR A 165 13.18 1.14 -12.17
N ASN A 166 12.51 1.26 -11.04
CA ASN A 166 13.00 0.65 -9.81
C ASN A 166 12.73 -0.86 -9.86
N SER A 167 13.82 -1.65 -9.93
CA SER A 167 13.75 -3.12 -9.89
C SER A 167 13.03 -3.67 -8.65
N ALA A 168 13.05 -2.91 -7.55
CA ALA A 168 12.31 -3.23 -6.33
C ALA A 168 10.79 -3.17 -6.52
N LEU A 169 10.33 -2.57 -7.60
CA LEU A 169 8.92 -2.47 -7.95
C LEU A 169 8.54 -3.41 -9.12
N GLN A 170 9.40 -4.30 -9.54
CA GLN A 170 9.02 -5.34 -10.47
C GLN A 170 7.99 -6.27 -9.81
N VAL A 171 6.95 -6.58 -10.55
CA VAL A 171 5.92 -7.50 -10.08
C VAL A 171 6.55 -8.88 -9.88
N PRO A 172 6.39 -9.51 -8.71
CA PRO A 172 6.89 -10.86 -8.49
C PRO A 172 6.22 -11.81 -9.48
N VAL A 173 7.01 -12.38 -10.37
CA VAL A 173 6.52 -13.39 -11.35
C VAL A 173 6.69 -14.82 -10.84
N THR A 174 7.37 -14.99 -9.71
CA THR A 174 7.63 -16.30 -9.13
C THR A 174 7.22 -16.35 -7.66
N PRO A 175 6.73 -17.48 -7.15
CA PRO A 175 6.35 -17.67 -5.76
C PRO A 175 7.53 -17.69 -4.77
N GLN A 176 8.75 -17.46 -5.20
CA GLN A 176 9.98 -17.50 -4.40
C GLN A 176 10.17 -16.30 -3.47
N TYR A 177 9.25 -15.36 -3.49
CA TYR A 177 9.33 -14.19 -2.63
C TYR A 177 8.73 -14.49 -1.28
N ASP A 178 9.60 -14.53 -0.30
CA ASP A 178 9.19 -14.61 1.08
C ASP A 178 8.51 -13.27 1.51
N ASN A 179 7.83 -13.34 2.62
CA ASN A 179 7.20 -12.21 3.27
C ASN A 179 8.17 -11.04 3.50
N THR A 180 9.42 -11.35 3.85
CA THR A 180 10.47 -10.37 4.08
C THR A 180 10.77 -9.56 2.83
N TRP A 181 10.78 -10.19 1.64
CA TRP A 181 11.02 -9.49 0.38
C TRP A 181 9.86 -8.55 0.03
N VAL A 182 8.62 -9.04 0.07
CA VAL A 182 7.42 -8.22 -0.17
C VAL A 182 7.34 -7.06 0.82
N PHE A 183 7.68 -7.29 2.08
CA PHE A 183 7.70 -6.26 3.10
C PHE A 183 8.84 -5.26 2.93
N ARG A 184 10.08 -5.72 2.78
CA ARG A 184 11.26 -4.84 2.79
C ARG A 184 11.40 -4.04 1.50
N THR A 185 11.10 -4.63 0.39
CA THR A 185 11.39 -4.03 -0.92
C THR A 185 10.13 -3.48 -1.56
N LEU A 186 9.16 -4.33 -1.88
CA LEU A 186 7.89 -3.90 -2.47
C LEU A 186 7.04 -3.08 -1.50
N GLY A 187 6.87 -3.53 -0.27
CA GLY A 187 5.98 -2.91 0.69
C GLY A 187 6.32 -1.45 0.98
N LYS A 188 7.61 -1.10 1.10
CA LYS A 188 8.04 0.29 1.29
C LYS A 188 7.82 1.14 0.05
N SER A 189 8.10 0.60 -1.11
CA SER A 189 7.89 1.29 -2.39
C SER A 189 6.40 1.44 -2.71
N MET A 190 5.57 0.43 -2.44
CA MET A 190 4.10 0.57 -2.47
C MET A 190 3.64 1.69 -1.54
N GLY A 191 4.17 1.73 -0.30
CA GLY A 191 3.87 2.78 0.67
C GLY A 191 4.25 4.18 0.19
N ALA A 192 5.31 4.32 -0.61
CA ALA A 192 5.66 5.58 -1.22
C ALA A 192 4.64 5.99 -2.30
N CYS A 193 4.27 5.07 -3.20
CA CYS A 193 3.28 5.34 -4.25
C CYS A 193 1.90 5.64 -3.67
N THR A 194 1.45 4.92 -2.62
CA THR A 194 0.19 5.23 -1.93
C THR A 194 0.18 6.64 -1.34
N ARG A 195 1.30 7.06 -0.73
CA ARG A 195 1.46 8.44 -0.23
C ARG A 195 1.40 9.46 -1.36
N LEU A 196 2.06 9.20 -2.48
CA LEU A 196 2.00 10.12 -3.62
C LEU A 196 0.58 10.23 -4.19
N PHE A 197 -0.17 9.13 -4.29
CA PHE A 197 -1.58 9.22 -4.67
C PHE A 197 -2.38 10.06 -3.67
N GLU A 198 -2.23 9.82 -2.36
CA GLU A 198 -2.98 10.56 -1.33
C GLU A 198 -2.72 12.06 -1.34
N ILE A 199 -1.50 12.51 -1.71
CA ILE A 199 -1.16 13.92 -1.77
C ILE A 199 -1.37 14.55 -3.14
N THR A 200 -1.43 13.78 -4.23
CA THR A 200 -1.61 14.31 -5.60
C THR A 200 -2.94 13.94 -6.23
N TYR A 201 -3.51 12.81 -5.85
CA TYR A 201 -4.64 12.13 -6.51
C TYR A 201 -4.37 11.77 -7.98
N ASP A 202 -3.10 11.69 -8.38
CA ASP A 202 -2.70 11.24 -9.71
C ASP A 202 -2.82 9.71 -9.81
N LEU A 203 -3.69 9.26 -10.70
CA LEU A 203 -4.01 7.83 -10.88
C LEU A 203 -2.79 7.00 -11.34
N THR A 204 -1.76 7.60 -11.91
CA THR A 204 -0.50 6.90 -12.25
C THR A 204 0.07 6.18 -11.02
N PHE A 205 0.08 6.84 -9.86
CA PHE A 205 0.59 6.25 -8.62
C PHE A 205 -0.31 5.13 -8.09
N LEU A 206 -1.64 5.33 -8.12
CA LEU A 206 -2.60 4.34 -7.64
C LEU A 206 -2.57 3.06 -8.49
N ASN A 207 -2.55 3.21 -9.82
CA ASN A 207 -2.50 2.06 -10.72
C ASN A 207 -1.22 1.24 -10.52
N ARG A 208 -0.11 1.90 -10.23
CA ARG A 208 1.12 1.21 -9.87
C ARG A 208 0.99 0.35 -8.63
N VAL A 209 0.34 0.88 -7.58
CA VAL A 209 0.09 0.13 -6.34
C VAL A 209 -0.85 -1.05 -6.59
N ILE A 210 -1.88 -0.89 -7.43
CA ILE A 210 -2.81 -1.95 -7.78
C ILE A 210 -2.09 -3.14 -8.40
N GLU A 211 -1.17 -2.93 -9.34
CA GLU A 211 -0.40 -4.01 -9.95
C GLU A 211 0.39 -4.83 -8.93
N TYR A 212 0.95 -4.16 -7.92
CA TYR A 212 1.65 -4.86 -6.84
C TYR A 212 0.71 -5.57 -5.90
N ALA A 213 -0.39 -4.95 -5.53
CA ALA A 213 -1.38 -5.57 -4.67
C ALA A 213 -1.93 -6.85 -5.31
N ASP A 214 -2.21 -6.80 -6.62
CA ASP A 214 -2.63 -7.96 -7.41
C ASP A 214 -1.60 -9.09 -7.35
N ALA A 215 -0.34 -8.79 -7.66
CA ALA A 215 0.72 -9.78 -7.67
C ALA A 215 1.00 -10.33 -6.26
N ALA A 216 1.01 -9.48 -5.24
CA ALA A 216 1.22 -9.90 -3.86
C ALA A 216 0.12 -10.85 -3.38
N LEU A 217 -1.14 -10.56 -3.70
CA LEU A 217 -2.26 -11.42 -3.36
C LEU A 217 -2.23 -12.75 -4.12
N TYR A 218 -1.88 -12.72 -5.40
CA TYR A 218 -1.85 -13.92 -6.25
C TYR A 218 -0.73 -14.89 -5.88
N THR A 219 0.40 -14.40 -5.35
CA THR A 219 1.58 -15.22 -5.01
C THR A 219 1.61 -15.71 -3.56
N ARG A 220 0.52 -15.54 -2.79
CA ARG A 220 0.41 -16.16 -1.46
C ARG A 220 0.50 -17.69 -1.58
N ASN A 221 1.02 -18.32 -0.54
CA ASN A 221 1.32 -19.76 -0.55
C ASN A 221 0.14 -20.65 -0.98
N GLY A 222 -1.06 -20.38 -0.48
CA GLY A 222 -2.28 -21.14 -0.81
C GLY A 222 -2.96 -20.75 -2.12
N GLN A 223 -2.49 -19.72 -2.82
CA GLN A 223 -3.08 -19.22 -4.06
C GLN A 223 -2.50 -19.91 -5.31
N PRO A 224 -3.17 -19.79 -6.49
CA PRO A 224 -2.68 -20.41 -7.72
C PRO A 224 -1.23 -20.05 -8.10
N GLY A 225 -0.80 -18.82 -7.82
CA GLY A 225 0.56 -18.34 -8.04
C GLY A 225 1.55 -18.67 -6.93
N GLY A 226 1.08 -19.24 -5.82
CA GLY A 226 1.93 -19.63 -4.70
C GLY A 226 2.59 -21.00 -4.87
N ASP A 227 3.51 -21.35 -3.95
CA ASP A 227 4.24 -22.62 -3.96
C ASP A 227 3.42 -23.79 -3.43
N PHE A 228 2.35 -23.51 -2.70
CA PHE A 228 1.49 -24.52 -2.06
C PHE A 228 2.23 -25.45 -1.10
N ARG A 229 3.19 -24.91 -0.34
CA ARG A 229 3.99 -25.66 0.63
C ARG A 229 3.29 -25.74 1.99
N ILE A 230 3.56 -26.82 2.70
CA ILE A 230 3.01 -27.04 4.05
C ILE A 230 3.62 -26.05 5.04
N VAL A 231 2.77 -25.37 5.80
CA VAL A 231 3.19 -24.54 6.94
C VAL A 231 3.52 -25.45 8.12
N GLY A 232 4.73 -25.35 8.64
CA GLY A 232 5.29 -26.32 9.58
C GLY A 232 4.47 -26.58 10.84
N TRP A 233 3.86 -25.54 11.42
CA TRP A 233 3.12 -25.67 12.67
C TRP A 233 1.62 -25.95 12.49
N THR A 234 1.03 -25.69 11.31
CA THR A 234 -0.37 -26.01 11.02
C THR A 234 -0.55 -27.35 10.34
N GLY A 235 0.46 -27.80 9.60
CA GLY A 235 0.36 -29.00 8.77
C GLY A 235 -0.43 -28.78 7.47
N GLU A 236 -0.74 -27.55 7.08
CA GLU A 236 -1.59 -27.17 5.96
C GLU A 236 -0.90 -26.14 5.05
N PRO A 237 -1.26 -26.06 3.76
CA PRO A 237 -0.78 -25.01 2.86
C PRO A 237 -1.61 -23.73 3.04
N ASN A 238 -1.47 -23.10 4.21
CA ASN A 238 -2.22 -21.89 4.53
C ASN A 238 -1.95 -20.75 3.54
N ASP A 239 -2.96 -19.91 3.33
CA ASP A 239 -2.94 -18.79 2.40
C ASP A 239 -2.27 -17.56 3.00
N ILE A 240 -0.94 -17.62 3.11
CA ILE A 240 -0.06 -16.62 3.74
C ILE A 240 1.10 -16.25 2.82
N TRP A 241 1.83 -15.19 3.18
CA TRP A 241 3.15 -14.91 2.62
C TRP A 241 4.21 -15.60 3.46
N PRO A 242 4.94 -16.61 2.92
CA PRO A 242 5.94 -17.33 3.68
C PRO A 242 7.05 -16.43 4.20
N SER A 243 7.54 -16.72 5.41
CA SER A 243 8.68 -16.02 6.02
C SER A 243 10.00 -16.80 5.86
N THR A 244 9.95 -18.01 5.35
CA THR A 244 11.10 -18.87 5.08
C THR A 244 11.49 -18.88 3.61
N GLY A 245 12.78 -19.11 3.33
CA GLY A 245 13.32 -19.16 1.98
C GLY A 245 12.78 -20.30 1.12
N ALA A 246 13.04 -20.21 -0.20
CA ALA A 246 12.56 -21.17 -1.19
C ALA A 246 13.11 -22.58 -1.01
N ASP A 247 14.26 -22.73 -0.36
CA ASP A 247 14.99 -24.00 -0.22
C ASP A 247 14.49 -24.88 0.95
N GLU A 248 13.57 -24.37 1.77
CA GLU A 248 13.06 -25.11 2.91
C GLU A 248 11.83 -25.95 2.53
N GLU A 249 11.78 -27.21 2.98
CA GLU A 249 10.66 -28.12 2.72
C GLU A 249 9.34 -27.58 3.27
N LYS A 250 9.37 -26.97 4.46
CA LYS A 250 8.20 -26.37 5.11
C LYS A 250 8.39 -24.87 5.21
N VAL A 251 7.28 -24.14 5.06
CA VAL A 251 7.26 -22.70 5.27
C VAL A 251 6.83 -22.37 6.69
N ASP A 252 7.17 -21.15 7.10
CA ASP A 252 6.72 -20.57 8.37
C ASP A 252 5.99 -19.24 8.13
N GLY A 253 5.29 -18.78 9.12
CA GLY A 253 4.59 -17.50 9.14
C GLY A 253 3.94 -17.23 10.49
N ALA A 254 3.86 -15.95 10.84
CA ALA A 254 3.23 -15.48 12.07
C ALA A 254 2.46 -14.16 11.84
N VAL A 255 2.61 -13.19 12.75
CA VAL A 255 1.90 -11.90 12.72
C VAL A 255 2.50 -10.93 11.69
N GLU A 256 3.71 -11.16 11.20
CA GLU A 256 4.39 -10.36 10.17
C GLU A 256 3.62 -10.26 8.83
N GLN A 257 2.59 -11.10 8.63
CA GLN A 257 1.60 -10.96 7.56
C GLN A 257 0.97 -9.56 7.54
N GLY A 258 0.85 -8.94 8.69
CA GLY A 258 0.31 -7.60 8.86
C GLY A 258 1.01 -6.53 8.03
N ALA A 259 2.30 -6.67 7.77
CA ALA A 259 3.06 -5.72 6.98
C ALA A 259 2.59 -5.63 5.52
N VAL A 260 2.35 -6.77 4.89
CA VAL A 260 1.85 -6.85 3.50
C VAL A 260 0.38 -6.47 3.45
N LEU A 261 -0.42 -7.02 4.38
CA LEU A 261 -1.83 -6.72 4.53
C LEU A 261 -2.07 -5.21 4.64
N ALA A 262 -1.24 -4.49 5.40
CA ALA A 262 -1.35 -3.04 5.54
C ALA A 262 -1.23 -2.29 4.19
N ARG A 263 -0.36 -2.73 3.29
CA ARG A 263 -0.18 -2.07 1.99
C ARG A 263 -1.38 -2.29 1.08
N ILE A 264 -1.94 -3.50 1.09
CA ILE A 264 -3.11 -3.86 0.29
C ILE A 264 -4.36 -3.16 0.83
N ALA A 265 -4.56 -3.17 2.14
CA ALA A 265 -5.68 -2.48 2.79
C ALA A 265 -5.61 -0.95 2.59
N TYR A 266 -4.39 -0.37 2.60
CA TYR A 266 -4.21 1.05 2.29
C TYR A 266 -4.62 1.37 0.85
N CYS A 267 -4.25 0.53 -0.12
CA CYS A 267 -4.69 0.67 -1.51
C CYS A 267 -6.22 0.64 -1.61
N ALA A 268 -6.86 -0.36 -1.01
CA ALA A 268 -8.32 -0.49 -0.98
C ALA A 268 -8.99 0.76 -0.37
N ARG A 269 -8.46 1.25 0.76
CA ARG A 269 -8.96 2.47 1.41
C ARG A 269 -8.89 3.68 0.49
N LEU A 270 -7.77 3.90 -0.20
CA LEU A 270 -7.62 5.05 -1.11
C LEU A 270 -8.62 5.02 -2.25
N ILE A 271 -8.87 3.84 -2.82
CA ILE A 271 -9.91 3.65 -3.84
C ILE A 271 -11.30 3.96 -3.27
N LEU A 272 -11.62 3.38 -2.11
CA LEU A 272 -12.94 3.55 -1.49
C LEU A 272 -13.19 4.98 -1.04
N GLN A 273 -12.17 5.73 -0.66
CA GLN A 273 -12.27 7.16 -0.35
C GLN A 273 -12.43 8.08 -1.56
N THR A 274 -12.35 7.53 -2.77
CA THR A 274 -12.48 8.28 -4.02
C THR A 274 -13.67 7.75 -4.84
N PRO A 275 -14.94 7.98 -4.41
CA PRO A 275 -16.12 7.40 -5.06
C PRO A 275 -16.25 7.71 -6.55
N SER A 276 -15.74 8.84 -6.98
CA SER A 276 -15.78 9.29 -8.37
C SER A 276 -15.02 8.40 -9.36
N ILE A 277 -14.09 7.55 -8.88
CA ILE A 277 -13.41 6.57 -9.74
C ILE A 277 -14.00 5.17 -9.65
N TRP A 278 -14.97 4.91 -8.78
CA TRP A 278 -15.44 3.56 -8.48
C TRP A 278 -15.85 2.75 -9.71
N ASN A 279 -16.53 3.38 -10.65
CA ASN A 279 -17.02 2.76 -11.88
C ASN A 279 -16.03 2.87 -13.05
N GLN A 280 -14.92 3.57 -12.87
CA GLN A 280 -13.88 3.65 -13.89
C GLN A 280 -13.09 2.34 -13.92
N ARG A 281 -12.59 2.00 -15.12
CA ARG A 281 -11.72 0.84 -15.30
C ARG A 281 -10.35 1.10 -14.71
N VAL A 282 -9.81 0.08 -14.05
CA VAL A 282 -8.41 0.10 -13.58
C VAL A 282 -7.50 0.05 -14.80
N ALA A 283 -6.45 0.86 -14.85
CA ALA A 283 -5.51 0.84 -15.97
C ALA A 283 -4.73 -0.49 -16.03
N ALA A 284 -4.41 -1.09 -14.87
CA ALA A 284 -3.83 -2.42 -14.81
C ALA A 284 -4.84 -3.47 -15.29
N ASN A 285 -4.39 -4.38 -16.15
CA ASN A 285 -5.19 -5.49 -16.64
C ASN A 285 -5.67 -6.40 -15.50
N ASP A 286 -6.90 -6.89 -15.57
CA ASP A 286 -7.48 -7.80 -14.57
C ASP A 286 -7.09 -9.28 -14.80
N ARG A 287 -5.80 -9.54 -14.92
CA ARG A 287 -5.24 -10.88 -15.18
C ARG A 287 -5.51 -11.93 -14.09
N TYR A 288 -5.92 -11.50 -12.89
CA TYR A 288 -6.20 -12.39 -11.75
C TYR A 288 -7.67 -12.44 -11.37
N TYR A 289 -8.56 -11.81 -12.15
CA TYR A 289 -10.01 -11.76 -11.91
C TYR A 289 -10.39 -11.09 -10.58
N TYR A 290 -9.64 -10.08 -10.17
CA TYR A 290 -9.91 -9.32 -8.95
C TYR A 290 -10.91 -8.17 -9.16
N GLY A 291 -11.27 -7.88 -10.40
CA GLY A 291 -12.26 -6.88 -10.79
C GLY A 291 -11.71 -5.82 -11.74
N THR A 292 -12.48 -5.53 -12.81
CA THR A 292 -12.07 -4.60 -13.86
C THR A 292 -12.28 -3.13 -13.50
N THR A 293 -13.07 -2.82 -12.46
CA THR A 293 -13.27 -1.45 -11.98
C THR A 293 -12.59 -1.22 -10.64
N TYR A 294 -12.26 0.04 -10.34
CA TYR A 294 -11.61 0.39 -9.09
C TYR A 294 -12.37 -0.13 -7.87
N LYS A 295 -13.71 0.07 -7.81
CA LYS A 295 -14.52 -0.40 -6.68
C LYS A 295 -14.45 -1.90 -6.50
N LYS A 296 -14.67 -2.67 -7.58
CA LYS A 296 -14.59 -4.14 -7.51
C LYS A 296 -13.23 -4.62 -7.06
N ARG A 297 -12.15 -3.97 -7.54
CA ARG A 297 -10.79 -4.30 -7.14
C ARG A 297 -10.57 -4.05 -5.64
N ALA A 298 -11.01 -2.90 -5.11
CA ALA A 298 -10.91 -2.56 -3.69
C ALA A 298 -11.74 -3.49 -2.80
N GLU A 299 -12.95 -3.85 -3.21
CA GLU A 299 -13.80 -4.81 -2.50
C GLU A 299 -13.17 -6.21 -2.45
N THR A 300 -12.53 -6.65 -3.53
CA THR A 300 -11.76 -7.90 -3.56
C THR A 300 -10.56 -7.85 -2.61
N TYR A 301 -9.81 -6.76 -2.63
CA TYR A 301 -8.67 -6.58 -1.72
C TYR A 301 -9.10 -6.62 -0.26
N LEU A 302 -10.16 -5.89 0.08
CA LEU A 302 -10.68 -5.87 1.46
C LEU A 302 -11.14 -7.26 1.89
N ARG A 303 -11.90 -7.97 1.05
CA ARG A 303 -12.35 -9.35 1.34
C ARG A 303 -11.17 -10.28 1.57
N MET A 304 -10.13 -10.22 0.72
CA MET A 304 -8.93 -11.05 0.89
C MET A 304 -8.13 -10.69 2.15
N CYS A 305 -8.08 -9.41 2.52
CA CYS A 305 -7.51 -8.97 3.80
C CYS A 305 -8.31 -9.50 5.00
N ASP A 306 -9.66 -9.48 4.91
CA ASP A 306 -10.53 -10.06 5.93
C ASP A 306 -10.28 -11.56 6.10
N GLU A 307 -10.15 -12.29 4.99
CA GLU A 307 -9.83 -13.73 5.00
C GLU A 307 -8.49 -14.02 5.68
N ILE A 308 -7.47 -13.21 5.43
CA ILE A 308 -6.16 -13.33 6.10
C ILE A 308 -6.29 -13.05 7.60
N TYR A 309 -7.05 -12.03 7.97
CA TYR A 309 -7.31 -11.77 9.38
C TYR A 309 -8.08 -12.91 10.03
N ASP A 310 -9.22 -13.29 9.48
CA ASP A 310 -10.15 -14.29 10.06
C ASP A 310 -9.52 -15.68 10.12
N ASN A 311 -8.78 -16.10 9.08
CA ASN A 311 -8.21 -17.44 8.97
C ASN A 311 -6.80 -17.57 9.56
N TRP A 312 -6.06 -16.46 9.68
CA TRP A 312 -4.66 -16.50 10.10
C TRP A 312 -4.37 -15.61 11.32
N LEU A 313 -4.57 -14.30 11.24
CA LEU A 313 -4.14 -13.39 12.31
C LEU A 313 -4.91 -13.60 13.63
N THR A 314 -6.19 -14.00 13.57
CA THR A 314 -6.98 -14.31 14.76
C THR A 314 -6.36 -15.40 15.62
N ARG A 315 -5.58 -16.32 15.03
CA ARG A 315 -4.88 -17.38 15.77
C ARG A 315 -3.83 -16.84 16.75
N PHE A 316 -3.41 -15.60 16.58
CA PHE A 316 -2.39 -14.93 17.38
C PHE A 316 -2.99 -13.90 18.36
N VAL A 317 -4.28 -13.59 18.24
CA VAL A 317 -4.97 -12.63 19.14
C VAL A 317 -5.33 -13.30 20.46
N HIS A 318 -4.81 -12.79 21.56
CA HIS A 318 -5.16 -13.26 22.89
C HIS A 318 -6.55 -12.72 23.28
N SER A 319 -7.46 -13.61 23.68
CA SER A 319 -8.88 -13.30 23.89
C SER A 319 -9.17 -12.34 25.05
N GLY A 320 -8.25 -12.23 26.03
CA GLY A 320 -8.45 -11.42 27.22
C GLY A 320 -8.13 -9.94 27.03
N ASP A 321 -7.03 -9.62 26.35
CA ASP A 321 -6.52 -8.26 26.15
C ASP A 321 -6.49 -7.82 24.67
N LEU A 322 -6.81 -8.72 23.73
CA LEU A 322 -6.78 -8.53 22.28
C LEU A 322 -5.41 -8.17 21.73
N VAL A 323 -4.33 -8.51 22.46
CA VAL A 323 -2.94 -8.30 22.06
C VAL A 323 -2.46 -9.47 21.22
N PHE A 324 -1.56 -9.22 20.27
CA PHE A 324 -0.92 -10.28 19.48
C PHE A 324 0.16 -11.01 20.29
N TYR A 325 0.08 -12.33 20.29
CA TYR A 325 1.00 -13.25 21.00
C TYR A 325 1.74 -14.13 20.00
N ARG A 326 2.94 -14.56 20.38
CA ARG A 326 3.60 -15.69 19.74
C ARG A 326 2.79 -16.96 19.97
N ARG A 327 2.85 -17.85 19.00
CA ARG A 327 2.13 -19.11 19.03
C ARG A 327 3.06 -20.26 18.67
N ASN A 328 2.86 -21.41 19.29
CA ASN A 328 3.32 -22.72 18.78
C ASN A 328 2.11 -23.52 18.26
N SER A 329 2.30 -24.78 17.93
CA SER A 329 1.23 -25.64 17.42
C SER A 329 0.04 -25.81 18.36
N THR A 330 0.22 -25.61 19.67
CA THR A 330 -0.79 -25.93 20.69
C THR A 330 -1.37 -24.70 21.40
N ALA A 331 -0.59 -23.65 21.61
CA ALA A 331 -1.00 -22.53 22.47
C ALA A 331 -0.38 -21.19 22.09
N LEU A 332 -1.03 -20.09 22.54
CA LEU A 332 -0.40 -18.77 22.64
C LEU A 332 0.58 -18.78 23.83
N ILE A 333 1.77 -18.21 23.62
CA ILE A 333 2.88 -18.31 24.58
C ILE A 333 3.06 -16.97 25.34
N GLU A 334 3.33 -15.88 24.59
CA GLU A 334 3.75 -14.60 25.13
C GLU A 334 3.49 -13.47 24.11
N PRO A 335 3.39 -12.20 24.54
CA PRO A 335 3.27 -11.07 23.61
C PRO A 335 4.41 -11.06 22.59
N ILE A 336 4.06 -10.84 21.34
CA ILE A 336 5.04 -10.75 20.23
C ILE A 336 5.81 -9.43 20.26
N ALA A 337 6.88 -9.32 19.46
CA ALA A 337 7.65 -8.09 19.31
C ALA A 337 6.76 -6.93 18.80
N TRP A 338 6.99 -5.72 19.33
CA TRP A 338 6.17 -4.54 19.04
C TRP A 338 6.07 -4.21 17.56
N ASN A 339 7.18 -4.29 16.83
CA ASN A 339 7.17 -4.04 15.38
C ASN A 339 6.22 -4.98 14.64
N GLN A 340 6.16 -6.26 15.00
CA GLN A 340 5.27 -7.23 14.36
C GLN A 340 3.80 -6.99 14.73
N ALA A 341 3.51 -6.82 16.02
CA ALA A 341 2.15 -6.54 16.47
C ALA A 341 1.58 -5.25 15.86
N LEU A 342 2.38 -4.18 15.85
CA LEU A 342 1.95 -2.89 15.33
C LEU A 342 1.82 -2.89 13.81
N MET A 343 2.65 -3.62 13.05
CA MET A 343 2.45 -3.79 11.61
C MET A 343 1.11 -4.43 11.26
N ALA A 344 0.63 -5.38 12.07
CA ALA A 344 -0.72 -5.91 11.91
C ALA A 344 -1.78 -4.85 12.23
N CYS A 345 -1.56 -4.03 13.27
CA CYS A 345 -2.45 -2.93 13.61
C CYS A 345 -2.55 -1.86 12.51
N ASP A 346 -1.47 -1.59 11.76
CA ASP A 346 -1.48 -0.71 10.58
C ASP A 346 -2.52 -1.21 9.55
N GLY A 347 -2.45 -2.49 9.21
CA GLY A 347 -3.40 -3.12 8.30
C GLY A 347 -4.84 -3.07 8.80
N LEU A 348 -5.08 -3.43 10.07
CA LEU A 348 -6.41 -3.40 10.68
C LEU A 348 -6.99 -1.99 10.72
N THR A 349 -6.17 -0.96 10.89
CA THR A 349 -6.61 0.45 10.85
C THR A 349 -7.17 0.81 9.48
N TYR A 350 -6.48 0.46 8.39
CA TYR A 350 -6.99 0.70 7.04
C TYR A 350 -8.23 -0.14 6.72
N MET A 351 -8.27 -1.40 7.16
CA MET A 351 -9.45 -2.25 7.01
C MET A 351 -10.66 -1.69 7.75
N ALA A 352 -10.46 -1.16 8.97
CA ALA A 352 -11.52 -0.48 9.72
C ALA A 352 -12.08 0.73 8.95
N GLN A 353 -11.22 1.55 8.35
CA GLN A 353 -11.64 2.67 7.51
C GLN A 353 -12.40 2.21 6.26
N CYS A 354 -11.94 1.14 5.60
CA CYS A 354 -12.65 0.57 4.46
C CYS A 354 -14.07 0.11 4.83
N HIS A 355 -14.21 -0.63 5.93
CA HIS A 355 -15.51 -1.10 6.41
C HIS A 355 -16.44 0.03 6.84
N GLU A 356 -15.89 1.10 7.43
CA GLU A 356 -16.67 2.29 7.78
C GLU A 356 -17.24 2.95 6.52
N ILE A 357 -16.42 3.16 5.47
CA ILE A 357 -16.86 3.73 4.18
C ILE A 357 -17.96 2.86 3.55
N LEU A 358 -17.86 1.53 3.66
CA LEU A 358 -18.84 0.58 3.13
C LEU A 358 -20.05 0.37 4.06
N GLY A 359 -20.14 1.06 5.19
CA GLY A 359 -21.25 0.98 6.15
C GLY A 359 -21.22 -0.25 7.06
N ASN A 360 -20.12 -1.01 7.12
CA ASN A 360 -19.98 -2.19 7.98
C ASN A 360 -19.34 -1.81 9.35
N ALA A 361 -20.10 -1.10 10.17
CA ALA A 361 -19.64 -0.59 11.45
C ALA A 361 -19.19 -1.70 12.44
N SER A 362 -19.78 -2.89 12.39
CA SER A 362 -19.42 -3.99 13.28
C SER A 362 -18.00 -4.51 13.02
N LYS A 363 -17.63 -4.67 11.74
CA LYS A 363 -16.28 -5.11 11.34
C LYS A 363 -15.25 -4.03 11.66
N ALA A 364 -15.58 -2.75 11.37
CA ALA A 364 -14.73 -1.62 11.72
C ALA A 364 -14.44 -1.58 13.24
N ALA A 365 -15.46 -1.70 14.07
CA ALA A 365 -15.33 -1.72 15.53
C ALA A 365 -14.54 -2.95 16.05
N LEU A 366 -14.60 -4.09 15.37
CA LEU A 366 -13.79 -5.26 15.71
C LEU A 366 -12.30 -4.94 15.56
N TYR A 367 -11.91 -4.41 14.39
CA TYR A 367 -10.52 -4.07 14.12
C TYR A 367 -9.98 -2.97 15.04
N ASP A 368 -10.78 -1.91 15.29
CA ASP A 368 -10.42 -0.86 16.23
C ASP A 368 -10.16 -1.38 17.65
N ARG A 369 -10.92 -2.37 18.11
CA ARG A 369 -10.67 -2.97 19.44
C ARG A 369 -9.33 -3.71 19.50
N VAL A 370 -8.96 -4.46 18.45
CA VAL A 370 -7.66 -5.15 18.41
C VAL A 370 -6.52 -4.14 18.34
N VAL A 371 -6.65 -3.11 17.50
CA VAL A 371 -5.66 -2.01 17.42
C VAL A 371 -5.49 -1.34 18.76
N ARG A 372 -6.61 -0.99 19.42
CA ARG A 372 -6.60 -0.36 20.75
C ARG A 372 -5.89 -1.23 21.80
N GLY A 373 -6.19 -2.52 21.87
CA GLY A 373 -5.57 -3.43 22.83
C GLY A 373 -4.04 -3.45 22.70
N ASN A 374 -3.54 -3.51 21.45
CA ASN A 374 -2.09 -3.49 21.19
C ASN A 374 -1.45 -2.13 21.50
N LEU A 375 -2.10 -1.02 21.14
CA LEU A 375 -1.58 0.34 21.41
C LEU A 375 -1.52 0.61 22.91
N GLU A 376 -2.58 0.34 23.66
CA GLU A 376 -2.64 0.53 25.12
C GLU A 376 -1.59 -0.32 25.83
N PHE A 377 -1.39 -1.56 25.35
CA PHE A 377 -0.36 -2.45 25.88
C PHE A 377 1.05 -1.95 25.58
N PHE A 378 1.32 -1.45 24.35
CA PHE A 378 2.58 -0.82 23.98
C PHE A 378 2.87 0.41 24.84
N ILE A 379 1.91 1.33 24.97
CA ILE A 379 2.06 2.56 25.76
C ILE A 379 2.35 2.24 27.23
N LYS A 380 1.64 1.26 27.80
CA LYS A 380 1.84 0.81 29.17
C LYS A 380 3.23 0.20 29.42
N ASP A 381 3.82 -0.47 28.42
CA ASP A 381 5.15 -1.09 28.52
C ASP A 381 6.29 -0.10 28.21
N SER A 382 5.98 1.02 27.56
CA SER A 382 6.91 2.10 27.25
C SER A 382 7.19 2.97 28.49
N TRP A 383 8.26 3.75 28.44
CA TRP A 383 8.56 4.73 29.51
C TRP A 383 9.01 6.07 28.90
N THR A 384 8.93 7.12 29.69
CA THR A 384 9.37 8.46 29.29
C THR A 384 10.72 8.82 29.88
N VAL A 385 11.48 9.61 29.13
CA VAL A 385 12.74 10.25 29.57
C VAL A 385 12.73 11.71 29.11
N THR A 386 13.53 12.54 29.75
CA THR A 386 13.74 13.93 29.30
C THR A 386 15.04 14.01 28.49
N SER A 387 14.96 14.58 27.29
CA SER A 387 16.15 14.83 26.45
C SER A 387 17.00 15.99 27.02
N ASN A 388 18.21 16.15 26.50
CA ASN A 388 19.06 17.30 26.83
C ASN A 388 18.44 18.64 26.36
N ALA A 389 17.53 18.61 25.39
CA ALA A 389 16.77 19.77 24.93
C ALA A 389 15.54 20.08 25.82
N GLY A 390 15.28 19.27 26.87
CA GLY A 390 14.14 19.44 27.76
C GLY A 390 12.83 18.82 27.27
N SER A 391 12.84 18.14 26.13
CA SER A 391 11.64 17.49 25.55
C SER A 391 11.33 16.17 26.27
N THR A 392 10.05 15.86 26.48
CA THR A 392 9.61 14.53 26.92
C THR A 392 9.68 13.57 25.73
N CYS A 393 10.42 12.48 25.89
CA CYS A 393 10.71 11.47 24.89
C CYS A 393 10.14 10.11 25.30
N LEU A 394 9.72 9.29 24.35
CA LEU A 394 9.22 7.94 24.57
C LEU A 394 10.33 6.93 24.29
N GLN A 395 10.51 5.98 25.20
CA GLN A 395 11.41 4.84 24.99
C GLN A 395 10.65 3.53 25.21
N TRP A 396 11.09 2.50 24.49
CA TRP A 396 10.54 1.15 24.59
C TRP A 396 11.63 0.11 24.31
N ARG A 397 11.34 -1.15 24.56
CA ARG A 397 12.18 -2.31 24.25
C ARG A 397 11.62 -3.10 23.10
N TYR A 398 12.40 -4.01 22.52
CA TYR A 398 11.98 -4.86 21.39
C TYR A 398 10.67 -5.63 21.66
N SER A 399 10.58 -6.26 22.82
CA SER A 399 9.36 -6.94 23.27
C SER A 399 9.28 -6.95 24.79
N LYS A 400 8.08 -7.16 25.33
CA LYS A 400 7.89 -7.25 26.79
C LYS A 400 8.67 -8.39 27.43
N VAL A 401 8.94 -9.46 26.70
CA VAL A 401 9.45 -10.74 27.25
C VAL A 401 10.91 -10.96 26.97
N ALA A 402 11.44 -10.42 25.85
CA ALA A 402 12.79 -10.75 25.38
C ALA A 402 13.92 -10.25 26.28
N ASP A 403 13.64 -9.29 27.16
CA ASP A 403 14.70 -8.68 27.99
C ASP A 403 14.36 -8.71 29.48
N LYS A 404 15.04 -9.57 30.18
CA LYS A 404 15.21 -9.42 31.65
C LYS A 404 15.95 -8.13 32.00
N VAL A 405 16.65 -7.52 31.04
CA VAL A 405 17.30 -6.21 31.11
C VAL A 405 16.56 -5.28 30.15
N LYS A 406 16.18 -4.08 30.61
CA LYS A 406 15.51 -3.05 29.80
C LYS A 406 16.48 -2.44 28.78
N HIS A 407 16.80 -3.17 27.72
CA HIS A 407 17.50 -2.58 26.58
C HIS A 407 16.51 -1.79 25.73
N ALA A 408 16.85 -0.55 25.46
CA ALA A 408 16.11 0.27 24.50
C ALA A 408 16.15 -0.35 23.10
N GLU A 409 15.09 -0.15 22.33
CA GLU A 409 14.91 -0.68 20.98
C GLU A 409 16.05 -0.23 20.04
N ASP A 410 16.39 -1.07 19.07
CA ASP A 410 17.30 -0.68 17.99
C ASP A 410 16.60 0.15 16.91
N LEU A 411 17.36 0.94 16.15
CA LEU A 411 16.79 1.86 15.16
C LEU A 411 16.09 1.19 13.99
N ASN A 412 16.43 -0.05 13.66
CA ASN A 412 15.76 -0.75 12.56
C ASN A 412 14.33 -1.13 12.94
N HIS A 413 14.15 -1.75 14.11
CA HIS A 413 12.81 -2.11 14.58
C HIS A 413 12.01 -0.88 15.02
N ALA A 414 12.68 0.12 15.62
CA ALA A 414 12.07 1.38 15.96
C ALA A 414 11.50 2.13 14.75
N SER A 415 12.13 2.01 13.56
CA SER A 415 11.61 2.64 12.35
C SER A 415 10.26 2.06 11.95
N LEU A 416 10.06 0.76 12.10
CA LEU A 416 8.79 0.09 11.81
C LEU A 416 7.70 0.52 12.81
N VAL A 417 8.03 0.58 14.10
CA VAL A 417 7.11 1.09 15.15
C VAL A 417 6.71 2.54 14.87
N ALA A 418 7.69 3.40 14.56
CA ALA A 418 7.43 4.81 14.25
C ALA A 418 6.51 4.99 13.03
N ASN A 419 6.74 4.22 11.97
CA ASN A 419 5.89 4.26 10.78
C ASN A 419 4.43 3.89 11.10
N VAL A 420 4.22 2.83 11.86
CA VAL A 420 2.87 2.36 12.17
C VAL A 420 2.13 3.32 13.09
N ILE A 421 2.76 3.76 14.18
CA ILE A 421 2.14 4.73 15.11
C ILE A 421 1.77 6.01 14.35
N TYR A 422 2.64 6.49 13.45
CA TYR A 422 2.35 7.64 12.61
C TYR A 422 1.15 7.40 11.67
N ASN A 423 1.03 6.23 11.04
CA ASN A 423 -0.11 5.90 10.18
C ASN A 423 -1.42 5.83 10.98
N ILE A 424 -1.39 5.22 12.17
CA ILE A 424 -2.56 5.16 13.06
C ILE A 424 -2.94 6.57 13.55
N TYR A 425 -1.96 7.38 13.91
CA TYR A 425 -2.17 8.80 14.26
C TYR A 425 -2.87 9.56 13.13
N LEU A 426 -2.40 9.42 11.89
CA LEU A 426 -3.03 10.08 10.73
C LEU A 426 -4.46 9.62 10.47
N SER A 427 -4.83 8.41 10.89
CA SER A 427 -6.20 7.92 10.73
C SER A 427 -7.22 8.66 11.59
N GLY A 428 -6.79 9.33 12.66
CA GLY A 428 -7.65 10.01 13.64
C GLY A 428 -8.53 9.08 14.48
N ARG A 429 -8.42 7.75 14.31
CA ARG A 429 -9.29 6.77 14.99
C ARG A 429 -8.95 6.57 16.48
N HIS A 430 -7.74 6.90 16.86
CA HIS A 430 -7.22 6.70 18.23
C HIS A 430 -6.58 8.00 18.78
N PRO A 431 -7.35 9.06 19.04
CA PRO A 431 -6.81 10.38 19.39
C PRO A 431 -5.97 10.41 20.67
N TYR A 432 -6.12 9.41 21.54
CA TYR A 432 -5.31 9.29 22.76
C TYR A 432 -3.81 9.01 22.51
N ILE A 433 -3.40 8.72 21.24
CA ILE A 433 -2.00 8.52 20.89
C ILE A 433 -1.28 9.80 20.45
N ASP A 434 -1.94 10.95 20.40
CA ASP A 434 -1.35 12.22 19.94
C ASP A 434 -0.09 12.57 20.73
N GLU A 435 -0.17 12.50 22.05
CA GLU A 435 0.98 12.72 22.96
C GLU A 435 2.08 11.67 22.77
N THR A 436 1.70 10.41 22.51
CA THR A 436 2.63 9.32 22.20
C THR A 436 3.39 9.61 20.92
N MET A 437 2.70 10.12 19.89
CA MET A 437 3.29 10.49 18.60
C MET A 437 4.32 11.62 18.75
N GLU A 438 3.97 12.67 19.49
CA GLU A 438 4.87 13.78 19.78
C GLU A 438 6.13 13.30 20.54
N ARG A 439 5.97 12.53 21.61
CA ARG A 439 7.07 11.97 22.40
C ARG A 439 7.98 11.06 21.59
N LEU A 440 7.41 10.26 20.64
CA LEU A 440 8.17 9.41 19.73
C LEU A 440 9.00 10.27 18.76
N ALA A 441 8.42 11.32 18.18
CA ALA A 441 9.14 12.25 17.31
C ALA A 441 10.28 12.94 18.07
N ASN A 442 10.04 13.36 19.31
CA ASN A 442 11.07 13.93 20.18
C ASN A 442 12.20 12.94 20.46
N THR A 443 11.90 11.66 20.67
CA THR A 443 12.94 10.62 20.83
C THR A 443 13.87 10.58 19.62
N MET A 444 13.30 10.56 18.41
CA MET A 444 14.11 10.48 17.20
C MET A 444 14.95 11.74 16.97
N PHE A 445 14.39 12.92 17.18
CA PHE A 445 15.07 14.15 16.84
C PHE A 445 15.91 14.77 17.96
N ASP A 446 15.53 14.59 19.21
CA ASP A 446 16.22 15.21 20.34
C ASP A 446 17.16 14.23 21.11
N ILE A 447 17.11 12.92 20.78
CA ILE A 447 18.01 11.92 21.34
C ILE A 447 18.86 11.23 20.24
N VAL A 448 18.21 10.75 19.16
CA VAL A 448 18.88 9.88 18.18
C VAL A 448 19.62 10.69 17.11
N PHE A 449 18.89 11.55 16.39
CA PHE A 449 19.45 12.23 15.21
C PHE A 449 20.12 13.57 15.52
N CYS A 450 20.14 14.01 16.78
CA CYS A 450 20.77 15.27 17.19
C CYS A 450 22.29 15.20 17.28
N THR A 451 22.88 14.01 17.43
CA THR A 451 24.34 13.84 17.59
C THR A 451 24.86 12.68 16.73
N LYS A 452 26.13 12.75 16.36
CA LYS A 452 26.87 11.69 15.65
C LYS A 452 28.13 11.33 16.37
N ASP A 453 28.60 10.09 16.21
CA ASP A 453 29.90 9.66 16.66
C ASP A 453 31.05 10.22 15.78
N ASP A 454 32.30 9.93 16.14
CA ASP A 454 33.50 10.35 15.40
C ASP A 454 33.55 9.78 13.96
N GLN A 455 32.73 8.76 13.64
CA GLN A 455 32.60 8.17 12.30
C GLN A 455 31.41 8.75 11.53
N GLY A 456 30.74 9.76 12.07
CA GLY A 456 29.58 10.41 11.46
C GLY A 456 28.28 9.57 11.47
N ARG A 457 28.18 8.57 12.37
CA ARG A 457 27.03 7.70 12.51
C ARG A 457 26.13 8.14 13.66
N PHE A 458 24.85 7.93 13.52
CA PHE A 458 23.87 8.11 14.60
C PHE A 458 23.89 6.94 15.59
N PRO A 459 23.40 7.12 16.83
CA PRO A 459 23.17 6.03 17.77
C PRO A 459 22.44 4.87 17.13
N GLY A 460 22.75 3.65 17.53
CA GLY A 460 22.08 2.44 17.03
C GLY A 460 20.82 2.07 17.81
N ARG A 461 20.54 2.79 18.91
CA ARG A 461 19.37 2.59 19.79
C ARG A 461 18.66 3.89 20.12
N ILE A 462 17.35 3.78 20.43
CA ILE A 462 16.49 4.94 20.72
C ILE A 462 16.83 5.68 22.03
N ASN A 463 17.64 5.11 22.90
CA ASN A 463 18.16 5.78 24.10
C ASN A 463 19.43 6.59 23.87
N GLY A 464 19.90 6.69 22.62
CA GLY A 464 21.12 7.40 22.27
C GLY A 464 22.40 6.59 22.40
N ALA A 465 22.32 5.28 22.66
CA ALA A 465 23.50 4.43 22.76
C ALA A 465 24.12 4.12 21.39
N TYR A 466 25.43 4.34 21.28
CA TYR A 466 26.25 4.01 20.10
C TYR A 466 26.67 2.54 20.15
N GLU A 467 25.70 1.66 19.93
CA GLU A 467 25.87 0.21 19.95
C GLU A 467 24.99 -0.50 18.94
N GLY A 468 25.36 -1.74 18.59
CA GLY A 468 24.60 -2.58 17.64
C GLY A 468 24.97 -2.31 16.18
N LYS A 469 24.33 -3.03 15.28
CA LYS A 469 24.63 -3.01 13.84
C LYS A 469 23.90 -1.91 13.04
N TYR A 470 22.99 -1.18 13.66
CA TYR A 470 22.10 -0.22 12.97
C TYR A 470 22.50 1.24 13.23
N MET A 471 23.79 1.51 13.40
CA MET A 471 24.35 2.86 13.46
C MET A 471 24.51 3.41 12.04
N ASP A 472 23.47 4.02 11.52
CA ASP A 472 23.45 4.59 10.17
C ASP A 472 24.01 6.03 10.18
N ASN A 473 24.46 6.51 9.02
CA ASN A 473 24.83 7.91 8.81
C ASN A 473 23.73 8.76 8.17
N TYR A 474 22.51 8.20 8.04
CA TYR A 474 21.33 8.79 7.43
C TYR A 474 20.08 8.53 8.29
N VAL A 475 19.02 9.28 8.05
CA VAL A 475 17.71 9.08 8.65
C VAL A 475 16.91 8.13 7.76
N ARG A 476 16.44 7.01 8.33
CA ARG A 476 15.62 6.03 7.58
C ARG A 476 14.31 6.65 7.11
N ASP A 477 13.79 6.15 5.99
CA ASP A 477 12.53 6.60 5.39
C ASP A 477 11.36 6.68 6.38
N ASP A 478 11.18 5.65 7.22
CA ASP A 478 10.10 5.58 8.20
C ASP A 478 10.25 6.62 9.34
N HIS A 479 11.48 7.07 9.64
CA HIS A 479 11.72 8.17 10.57
C HIS A 479 11.57 9.55 9.92
N MET A 480 11.85 9.67 8.61
CA MET A 480 11.75 10.96 7.90
C MET A 480 10.38 11.59 8.02
N GLN A 481 9.31 10.77 7.96
CA GLN A 481 7.93 11.27 8.06
C GLN A 481 7.60 11.94 9.40
N LEU A 482 8.38 11.70 10.46
CA LEU A 482 8.22 12.37 11.74
C LEU A 482 8.51 13.88 11.66
N ALA A 483 9.16 14.33 10.58
CA ALA A 483 9.31 15.75 10.28
C ALA A 483 7.97 16.45 9.95
N ASP A 484 6.89 15.70 9.75
CA ASP A 484 5.51 16.27 9.73
C ASP A 484 5.07 16.72 11.13
N ILE A 485 5.50 16.03 12.18
CA ILE A 485 5.25 16.38 13.58
C ILE A 485 6.24 17.46 14.05
N ARG A 486 7.54 17.25 13.78
CA ARG A 486 8.63 18.16 14.12
C ARG A 486 9.12 18.88 12.87
N LYS A 487 8.35 19.88 12.42
CA LYS A 487 8.58 20.64 11.17
C LYS A 487 9.92 21.36 11.14
N ASP A 488 10.47 21.70 12.31
CA ASP A 488 11.82 22.27 12.47
C ASP A 488 12.95 21.31 12.02
N TRP A 489 12.66 20.02 11.89
CA TRP A 489 13.60 18.99 11.43
C TRP A 489 13.55 18.70 9.93
N TYR A 490 12.56 19.19 9.21
CA TYR A 490 12.35 18.80 7.79
C TYR A 490 13.57 19.10 6.91
N GLU A 491 14.06 20.32 6.92
CA GLU A 491 15.23 20.71 6.11
C GLU A 491 16.51 19.98 6.55
N LYS A 492 16.68 19.77 7.86
CA LYS A 492 17.82 19.00 8.42
C LYS A 492 17.80 17.56 7.93
N VAL A 493 16.62 16.92 7.92
CA VAL A 493 16.46 15.54 7.43
C VAL A 493 16.78 15.43 5.94
N LEU A 494 16.35 16.40 5.13
CA LEU A 494 16.70 16.44 3.70
C LEU A 494 18.21 16.58 3.48
N GLU A 495 18.88 17.49 4.20
CA GLU A 495 20.33 17.67 4.07
C GLU A 495 21.11 16.43 4.54
N ILE A 496 20.71 15.79 5.65
CA ILE A 496 21.32 14.55 6.13
C ILE A 496 21.21 13.45 5.06
N ASN A 497 20.08 13.38 4.38
CA ASN A 497 19.76 12.31 3.43
C ASN A 497 20.12 12.64 1.97
N LYS A 498 20.66 13.80 1.68
CA LYS A 498 20.92 14.30 0.32
C LYS A 498 21.58 13.27 -0.62
N GLY A 499 22.58 12.53 -0.11
CA GLY A 499 23.26 11.49 -0.88
C GLY A 499 22.51 10.16 -1.00
N LYS A 500 21.40 9.97 -0.26
CA LYS A 500 20.59 8.75 -0.24
C LYS A 500 19.24 8.89 -0.95
N LEU A 501 18.78 10.12 -1.17
CA LEU A 501 17.49 10.41 -1.81
C LEU A 501 17.42 9.93 -3.28
N PRO A 502 18.42 10.16 -4.14
CA PRO A 502 18.31 9.75 -5.54
C PRO A 502 18.06 8.24 -5.70
N GLY A 503 17.00 7.88 -6.41
CA GLY A 503 16.61 6.49 -6.64
C GLY A 503 15.94 5.79 -5.46
N ASN A 504 15.82 6.43 -4.30
CA ASN A 504 15.19 5.85 -3.11
C ASN A 504 13.73 6.31 -3.00
N LEU A 505 12.81 5.58 -3.65
CA LEU A 505 11.39 5.91 -3.66
C LEU A 505 10.79 6.11 -2.27
N PRO A 506 11.01 5.22 -1.27
CA PRO A 506 10.49 5.43 0.07
C PRO A 506 10.90 6.78 0.67
N MET A 507 12.18 7.17 0.57
CA MET A 507 12.66 8.44 1.10
C MET A 507 12.10 9.65 0.35
N ILE A 508 12.06 9.60 -0.99
CA ILE A 508 11.50 10.67 -1.80
C ILE A 508 10.01 10.85 -1.47
N GLY A 509 9.27 9.76 -1.41
CA GLY A 509 7.83 9.81 -1.05
C GLY A 509 7.59 10.44 0.32
N ARG A 510 8.43 10.16 1.33
CA ARG A 510 8.33 10.79 2.66
C ARG A 510 8.71 12.26 2.64
N ALA A 511 9.74 12.62 1.87
CA ALA A 511 10.13 14.02 1.70
C ALA A 511 9.01 14.85 1.08
N LEU A 512 8.41 14.37 -0.02
CA LEU A 512 7.29 15.04 -0.69
C LEU A 512 6.04 15.09 0.19
N TRP A 513 5.75 14.03 0.94
CA TRP A 513 4.68 14.02 1.92
C TRP A 513 4.83 15.13 2.96
N CYS A 514 5.98 15.22 3.62
CA CYS A 514 6.25 16.24 4.64
C CYS A 514 6.23 17.66 4.04
N LYS A 515 6.70 17.81 2.79
CA LYS A 515 6.67 19.10 2.07
C LYS A 515 5.24 19.65 1.94
N THR A 516 4.27 18.80 1.60
CA THR A 516 2.87 19.21 1.39
C THR A 516 2.14 19.53 2.70
N ARG A 517 2.73 19.29 3.84
CA ARG A 517 2.13 19.44 5.17
C ARG A 517 2.82 20.49 6.03
N ARG A 518 3.61 21.36 5.40
CA ARG A 518 4.29 22.45 6.12
C ARG A 518 3.32 23.45 6.76
N LEU A 519 2.19 23.70 6.08
CA LEU A 519 1.09 24.52 6.57
C LEU A 519 -0.17 23.67 6.77
N PRO A 520 -1.13 24.13 7.59
CA PRO A 520 -2.47 23.57 7.60
C PRO A 520 -3.11 23.60 6.20
N ALA A 521 -3.91 22.61 5.89
CA ALA A 521 -4.73 22.64 4.69
C ALA A 521 -5.74 23.80 4.75
N PRO A 522 -6.19 24.36 3.60
CA PRO A 522 -7.32 25.26 3.55
C PRO A 522 -8.56 24.63 4.20
N GLU A 523 -9.28 25.43 5.00
CA GLU A 523 -10.46 24.98 5.77
C GLU A 523 -11.77 25.40 5.10
N ASP A 524 -12.89 24.77 5.50
CA ASP A 524 -14.27 25.11 5.10
C ASP A 524 -14.45 25.20 3.59
N ILE A 525 -13.80 24.31 2.83
CA ILE A 525 -13.86 24.33 1.38
C ILE A 525 -15.22 23.83 0.90
N THR A 526 -15.84 24.60 0.02
CA THR A 526 -17.02 24.17 -0.74
C THR A 526 -16.81 24.41 -2.23
N ALA A 527 -17.33 23.51 -3.07
CA ALA A 527 -17.35 23.70 -4.52
C ALA A 527 -18.68 23.19 -5.08
N ARG A 528 -19.33 23.97 -5.94
CA ARG A 528 -20.64 23.65 -6.51
C ARG A 528 -20.79 24.27 -7.89
N PHE A 529 -21.51 23.60 -8.77
CA PHE A 529 -21.95 24.22 -10.02
C PHE A 529 -22.81 25.47 -9.75
N GLY A 530 -22.60 26.51 -10.54
CA GLY A 530 -23.47 27.65 -10.58
C GLY A 530 -24.81 27.34 -11.26
N ALA A 531 -25.75 28.24 -11.15
CA ALA A 531 -27.15 28.04 -11.60
C ALA A 531 -27.32 27.64 -13.08
N ARG A 532 -26.34 27.95 -13.93
CA ARG A 532 -26.34 27.62 -15.36
C ARG A 532 -25.59 26.35 -15.71
N GLY A 533 -24.94 25.67 -14.74
CA GLY A 533 -24.14 24.47 -14.96
C GLY A 533 -22.90 24.67 -15.84
N GLN A 534 -22.43 25.91 -16.02
CA GLN A 534 -21.28 26.26 -16.88
C GLN A 534 -20.10 26.83 -16.11
N GLU A 535 -20.21 26.90 -14.81
CA GLU A 535 -19.17 27.38 -13.91
C GLU A 535 -19.18 26.57 -12.61
N VAL A 536 -18.04 26.46 -11.98
CA VAL A 536 -17.91 25.93 -10.62
C VAL A 536 -17.49 27.06 -9.69
N ASN A 537 -18.32 27.31 -8.67
CA ASN A 537 -18.04 28.26 -7.61
C ASN A 537 -17.34 27.54 -6.45
N ILE A 538 -16.10 27.95 -6.17
CA ILE A 538 -15.26 27.38 -5.11
C ILE A 538 -15.12 28.45 -4.03
N SER A 539 -15.29 28.05 -2.75
CA SER A 539 -15.06 28.95 -1.62
C SER A 539 -14.35 28.23 -0.48
N TRP A 540 -13.66 28.97 0.36
CA TRP A 540 -12.90 28.49 1.51
C TRP A 540 -12.87 29.53 2.63
N LYS A 541 -12.39 29.11 3.82
CA LYS A 541 -12.19 30.08 4.92
C LYS A 541 -11.06 31.04 4.58
N SER A 542 -11.32 32.31 4.66
CA SER A 542 -10.33 33.34 4.38
C SER A 542 -9.12 33.25 5.29
N THR A 543 -7.94 33.46 4.74
CA THR A 543 -6.67 33.58 5.45
C THR A 543 -6.28 35.04 5.61
N ALA A 544 -5.55 35.37 6.68
CA ALA A 544 -5.10 36.74 6.95
C ALA A 544 -3.96 37.18 6.00
N SER A 545 -3.19 36.23 5.46
CA SER A 545 -2.05 36.47 4.57
C SER A 545 -1.78 35.22 3.73
N GLY A 546 -0.95 35.33 2.69
CA GLY A 546 -0.60 34.25 1.79
C GLY A 546 -1.46 34.25 0.52
N SER A 547 -1.37 33.14 -0.23
CA SER A 547 -2.15 32.94 -1.46
C SER A 547 -2.71 31.51 -1.53
N ILE A 548 -3.78 31.34 -2.29
CA ILE A 548 -4.37 30.04 -2.61
C ILE A 548 -4.15 29.78 -4.10
N ARG A 549 -3.47 28.68 -4.41
CA ARG A 549 -3.39 28.10 -5.74
C ARG A 549 -4.54 27.14 -5.94
N ILE A 550 -5.18 27.18 -7.10
CA ILE A 550 -6.32 26.33 -7.44
C ILE A 550 -5.88 25.40 -8.56
N LEU A 551 -5.85 24.11 -8.26
CA LEU A 551 -5.53 23.05 -9.22
C LEU A 551 -6.82 22.39 -9.65
N HIS A 552 -6.94 22.09 -10.94
CA HIS A 552 -8.07 21.39 -11.55
C HIS A 552 -7.61 20.16 -12.31
N SER A 553 -8.45 19.13 -12.32
CA SER A 553 -8.35 17.97 -13.21
C SER A 553 -9.73 17.52 -13.67
N ALA A 554 -9.83 17.02 -14.89
CA ALA A 554 -11.04 16.41 -15.43
C ALA A 554 -11.03 14.87 -15.28
N ASP A 555 -9.87 14.25 -14.98
CA ASP A 555 -9.70 12.81 -15.07
C ASP A 555 -8.81 12.19 -13.98
N LEU A 556 -8.23 12.98 -13.08
CA LEU A 556 -7.23 12.60 -12.08
C LEU A 556 -5.88 12.10 -12.66
N TRP A 557 -5.69 12.18 -13.97
CA TRP A 557 -4.42 11.89 -14.64
C TRP A 557 -3.63 13.16 -14.93
N ASN A 558 -4.35 14.23 -15.31
CA ASN A 558 -3.78 15.50 -15.73
C ASN A 558 -4.25 16.61 -14.81
N TRP A 559 -3.30 17.27 -14.16
CA TRP A 559 -3.57 18.39 -13.25
C TRP A 559 -2.99 19.69 -13.79
N GLU A 560 -3.78 20.77 -13.74
CA GLU A 560 -3.39 22.11 -14.16
C GLU A 560 -3.64 23.14 -13.04
N GLU A 561 -2.76 24.13 -12.90
CA GLU A 561 -3.02 25.30 -12.09
C GLU A 561 -3.87 26.27 -12.91
N ILE A 562 -5.12 26.49 -12.49
CA ILE A 562 -6.07 27.36 -13.19
C ILE A 562 -6.13 28.78 -12.62
N ALA A 563 -5.71 28.97 -11.39
CA ALA A 563 -5.71 30.29 -10.74
C ALA A 563 -4.77 30.37 -9.53
N SER A 564 -4.40 31.60 -9.23
CA SER A 564 -3.77 32.00 -7.98
C SER A 564 -4.45 33.24 -7.45
N VAL A 565 -4.91 33.20 -6.21
CA VAL A 565 -5.58 34.33 -5.55
C VAL A 565 -4.92 34.65 -4.21
N ASP A 566 -4.74 35.93 -3.93
CA ASP A 566 -4.12 36.38 -2.69
C ASP A 566 -5.16 36.64 -1.60
N ALA A 567 -4.73 36.51 -0.34
CA ALA A 567 -5.56 36.92 0.80
C ALA A 567 -5.93 38.42 0.72
N PRO A 568 -7.13 38.81 1.16
CA PRO A 568 -8.13 38.04 1.88
C PRO A 568 -9.17 37.35 0.98
N THR A 569 -8.88 37.13 -0.30
CA THR A 569 -9.81 36.44 -1.21
C THR A 569 -10.16 35.05 -0.65
N ASN A 570 -11.43 34.68 -0.69
CA ASN A 570 -11.94 33.43 -0.14
C ASN A 570 -12.85 32.66 -1.10
N SER A 571 -12.85 33.06 -2.38
CA SER A 571 -13.63 32.38 -3.42
C SER A 571 -13.01 32.56 -4.80
N TYR A 572 -13.34 31.61 -5.69
CA TYR A 572 -12.97 31.63 -7.09
C TYR A 572 -14.08 31.01 -7.94
N MET A 573 -14.32 31.58 -9.12
CA MET A 573 -15.27 31.06 -10.08
C MET A 573 -14.49 30.50 -11.29
N ASP A 574 -14.58 29.19 -11.48
CA ASP A 574 -14.01 28.51 -12.63
C ASP A 574 -15.06 28.39 -13.74
N ALA A 575 -14.93 29.24 -14.76
CA ALA A 575 -15.88 29.33 -15.86
C ALA A 575 -15.60 28.29 -16.96
N GLY A 576 -16.63 27.97 -17.75
CA GLY A 576 -16.51 27.09 -18.90
C GLY A 576 -16.49 25.60 -18.53
N ARG A 577 -16.98 25.22 -17.35
CA ARG A 577 -17.08 23.83 -16.91
C ARG A 577 -18.42 23.21 -17.29
N ASP A 578 -18.37 22.00 -17.84
CA ASP A 578 -19.54 21.23 -18.28
C ASP A 578 -20.06 20.39 -17.10
N ASN A 579 -21.29 20.65 -16.64
CA ASN A 579 -21.90 19.93 -15.52
C ASN A 579 -22.24 18.46 -15.84
N ALA A 580 -22.23 18.04 -17.10
CA ALA A 580 -22.32 16.64 -17.48
C ALA A 580 -21.05 15.84 -17.16
N LYS A 581 -19.97 16.50 -16.70
CA LYS A 581 -18.69 15.89 -16.36
C LYS A 581 -18.36 16.07 -14.89
N VAL A 582 -17.55 15.16 -14.38
CA VAL A 582 -16.96 15.30 -13.05
C VAL A 582 -15.73 16.20 -13.13
N HIS A 583 -15.63 17.14 -12.19
CA HIS A 583 -14.47 18.01 -12.06
C HIS A 583 -13.82 17.83 -10.69
N TYR A 584 -12.50 17.79 -10.67
CA TYR A 584 -11.70 17.61 -9.48
C TYR A 584 -10.88 18.87 -9.20
N TYR A 585 -10.86 19.27 -7.93
CA TYR A 585 -10.09 20.45 -7.51
C TYR A 585 -9.23 20.13 -6.29
N ARG A 586 -8.12 20.83 -6.20
CA ARG A 586 -7.30 20.94 -5.00
C ARG A 586 -6.88 22.37 -4.79
N LEU A 587 -6.89 22.79 -3.54
CA LEU A 587 -6.41 24.09 -3.13
C LEU A 587 -5.08 23.91 -2.40
N VAL A 588 -4.11 24.77 -2.74
CA VAL A 588 -2.82 24.79 -2.07
C VAL A 588 -2.65 26.15 -1.42
N PHE A 589 -2.64 26.18 -0.10
CA PHE A 589 -2.33 27.36 0.67
C PHE A 589 -0.81 27.57 0.70
N LEU A 590 -0.38 28.79 0.35
CA LEU A 590 1.01 29.22 0.38
C LEU A 590 1.17 30.41 1.32
N GLN A 591 2.17 30.34 2.20
CA GLN A 591 2.58 31.44 3.05
C GLN A 591 4.12 31.48 3.12
N GLY A 592 4.72 32.53 2.53
CA GLY A 592 6.14 32.53 2.27
C GLY A 592 6.52 31.36 1.36
N ASP A 593 7.46 30.55 1.82
CA ASP A 593 7.96 29.37 1.09
C ASP A 593 7.26 28.06 1.52
N ASP A 594 6.32 28.09 2.44
CA ASP A 594 5.64 26.88 2.92
C ASP A 594 4.31 26.65 2.21
N ALA A 595 3.89 25.38 2.11
CA ALA A 595 2.66 24.97 1.46
C ALA A 595 1.82 24.03 2.34
N GLY A 596 0.48 24.10 2.16
CA GLY A 596 -0.49 23.17 2.73
C GLY A 596 -1.53 22.77 1.68
N TYR A 597 -1.79 21.48 1.54
CA TYR A 597 -2.66 20.93 0.49
C TYR A 597 -4.02 20.53 1.05
N SER A 598 -5.10 20.91 0.39
CA SER A 598 -6.45 20.45 0.73
C SER A 598 -6.64 18.95 0.42
N PRO A 599 -7.67 18.32 0.99
CA PRO A 599 -8.23 17.09 0.43
C PRO A 599 -8.70 17.29 -1.02
N LEU A 600 -8.98 16.17 -1.71
CA LEU A 600 -9.63 16.19 -3.02
C LEU A 600 -11.06 16.75 -2.91
N ILE A 601 -11.40 17.65 -3.82
CA ILE A 601 -12.74 18.18 -3.95
C ILE A 601 -13.31 17.66 -5.27
N CYS A 602 -14.42 16.95 -5.21
CA CYS A 602 -15.10 16.39 -6.38
C CYS A 602 -16.42 17.16 -6.58
N VAL A 603 -16.65 17.63 -7.80
CA VAL A 603 -17.87 18.36 -8.18
C VAL A 603 -18.54 17.62 -9.34
N SER A 604 -19.74 17.14 -9.11
CA SER A 604 -20.63 16.51 -10.10
C SER A 604 -22.06 16.97 -9.83
N GLU A 605 -22.95 16.89 -10.84
CA GLU A 605 -24.39 17.05 -10.61
C GLU A 605 -24.97 15.96 -9.71
#